data_4de4b4212f71af68a3640fd03a3745a2
#
_entry.id   4de4b4212f71af68a3640fd03a3745a2
#
_cell.length_a   1.000
_cell.length_b   1.000
_cell.length_c   1.000
_cell.angle_alpha   90.00
_cell.angle_beta   90.00
_cell.angle_gamma   90.00
#
_symmetry.space_group_name_H-M   'P 1'
#
loop_
_entity.id
_entity.type
_entity.pdbx_description
1 polymer ?
#
loop_
_entity_poly.entity_id
_entity_poly.type
_entity_poly.pdbx_seq_one_letter_code
_entity_poly.pdbx_strand_id
1 'polypeptide(L)'
;MSYLNVEVKAKCNDPSFIRDYLLVNNAVFKGLDEQTDTYFNVPNGRLKLREGNIENNLIFYERTNQASPKSSHFHLVKVEDVKGLKEVLAKSIGIKVAVKKKREIYYIRNVKFHIDEVPGLGSFIEIEAGNVLADLSEEKLKEQCDFYLNEFKIRQDDLIEVSYSDMLLMKAT
;
A
#
# COMPACT_ATOMS: atom_id res chain seq x y z
N MET A 1 17.49 7.49 -0.34
CA MET A 1 16.73 8.45 0.48
C MET A 1 15.62 7.69 1.18
N SER A 2 15.44 7.90 2.47
CA SER A 2 14.39 7.27 3.28
C SER A 2 13.19 8.21 3.37
N TYR A 3 12.00 7.67 3.17
CA TYR A 3 10.74 8.41 3.27
C TYR A 3 9.92 7.89 4.44
N LEU A 4 9.09 8.76 5.01
CA LEU A 4 8.13 8.41 6.04
C LEU A 4 6.72 8.50 5.49
N ASN A 5 5.97 7.42 5.63
CA ASN A 5 4.51 7.38 5.49
C ASN A 5 3.87 7.00 6.82
N VAL A 6 2.69 7.54 7.06
CA VAL A 6 1.74 6.95 8.00
C VAL A 6 0.62 6.33 7.17
N GLU A 7 0.37 5.06 7.36
CA GLU A 7 -0.57 4.29 6.57
C GLU A 7 -1.57 3.52 7.43
N VAL A 8 -2.76 3.32 6.90
CA VAL A 8 -3.79 2.48 7.49
C VAL A 8 -4.55 1.76 6.40
N LYS A 9 -4.92 0.52 6.66
CA LYS A 9 -5.65 -0.35 5.75
C LYS A 9 -6.92 -0.86 6.41
N ALA A 10 -7.99 -0.95 5.64
CA ALA A 10 -9.26 -1.49 6.09
C ALA A 10 -9.94 -2.31 5.00
N LYS A 11 -10.82 -3.23 5.40
CA LYS A 11 -11.79 -3.82 4.48
C LYS A 11 -12.68 -2.71 3.92
N CYS A 12 -12.98 -2.79 2.64
CA CYS A 12 -13.82 -1.83 1.95
C CYS A 12 -15.10 -2.51 1.46
N ASN A 13 -16.19 -2.33 2.22
CA ASN A 13 -17.48 -2.94 1.87
C ASN A 13 -18.23 -2.15 0.79
N ASP A 14 -17.94 -0.86 0.66
CA ASP A 14 -18.54 0.03 -0.34
C ASP A 14 -17.47 0.89 -1.04
N PRO A 15 -16.77 0.34 -2.05
CA PRO A 15 -15.82 1.11 -2.84
C PRO A 15 -16.45 2.31 -3.57
N SER A 16 -17.74 2.22 -3.93
CA SER A 16 -18.43 3.29 -4.66
C SER A 16 -18.59 4.55 -3.80
N PHE A 17 -18.92 4.39 -2.52
CA PHE A 17 -18.98 5.52 -1.59
C PHE A 17 -17.65 6.26 -1.49
N ILE A 18 -16.55 5.52 -1.42
CA ILE A 18 -15.20 6.12 -1.35
C ILE A 18 -14.84 6.82 -2.67
N ARG A 19 -15.15 6.22 -3.84
CA ARG A 19 -14.92 6.86 -5.14
C ARG A 19 -15.69 8.17 -5.27
N ASP A 20 -16.95 8.17 -4.87
CA ASP A 20 -17.80 9.36 -4.92
C ASP A 20 -17.24 10.48 -4.01
N TYR A 21 -16.82 10.13 -2.80
CA TYR A 21 -16.17 11.07 -1.89
C TYR A 21 -14.89 11.68 -2.51
N LEU A 22 -14.03 10.84 -3.07
CA LEU A 22 -12.78 11.26 -3.69
C LEU A 22 -13.04 12.18 -4.89
N LEU A 23 -14.05 11.86 -5.70
CA LEU A 23 -14.45 12.66 -6.85
C LEU A 23 -14.95 14.05 -6.43
N VAL A 24 -15.86 14.11 -5.46
CA VAL A 24 -16.43 15.37 -4.94
C VAL A 24 -15.35 16.25 -4.31
N ASN A 25 -14.32 15.64 -3.70
CA ASN A 25 -13.22 16.37 -3.08
C ASN A 25 -12.03 16.61 -4.04
N ASN A 26 -12.25 16.52 -5.35
CA ASN A 26 -11.27 16.80 -6.41
C ASN A 26 -9.97 16.00 -6.27
N ALA A 27 -10.07 14.74 -5.86
CA ALA A 27 -8.92 13.85 -5.85
C ALA A 27 -8.37 13.64 -7.27
N VAL A 28 -7.06 13.64 -7.40
CA VAL A 28 -6.39 13.35 -8.67
C VAL A 28 -6.37 11.83 -8.86
N PHE A 29 -7.12 11.32 -9.84
CA PHE A 29 -7.08 9.91 -10.23
C PHE A 29 -5.89 9.64 -11.14
N LYS A 30 -4.98 8.75 -10.71
CA LYS A 30 -3.79 8.37 -11.47
C LYS A 30 -4.02 7.19 -12.40
N GLY A 31 -5.07 6.42 -12.17
CA GLY A 31 -5.45 5.27 -12.98
C GLY A 31 -5.66 4.00 -12.19
N LEU A 32 -6.02 2.95 -12.92
CA LEU A 32 -6.11 1.58 -12.42
C LEU A 32 -4.80 0.86 -12.75
N ASP A 33 -4.09 0.44 -11.74
CA ASP A 33 -2.82 -0.30 -11.84
C ASP A 33 -3.03 -1.79 -11.54
N GLU A 34 -2.78 -2.64 -12.51
CA GLU A 34 -2.76 -4.09 -12.32
C GLU A 34 -1.37 -4.50 -11.83
N GLN A 35 -1.25 -4.71 -10.54
CA GLN A 35 0.04 -4.91 -9.87
C GLN A 35 0.26 -6.36 -9.47
N THR A 36 1.53 -6.78 -9.59
CA THR A 36 2.06 -7.95 -8.91
C THR A 36 3.20 -7.50 -8.00
N ASP A 37 3.01 -7.61 -6.69
CA ASP A 37 4.07 -7.38 -5.70
C ASP A 37 4.71 -8.73 -5.35
N THR A 38 5.96 -8.93 -5.78
CA THR A 38 6.75 -10.12 -5.45
C THR A 38 7.63 -9.82 -4.24
N TYR A 39 7.40 -10.54 -3.15
CA TYR A 39 8.18 -10.44 -1.91
C TYR A 39 9.31 -11.45 -1.91
N PHE A 40 10.49 -11.01 -1.46
CA PHE A 40 11.71 -11.82 -1.41
C PHE A 40 12.12 -12.13 0.02
N ASN A 41 12.92 -13.19 0.17
CA ASN A 41 13.47 -13.58 1.46
C ASN A 41 14.62 -12.64 1.85
N VAL A 42 14.44 -11.88 2.91
CA VAL A 42 15.45 -10.96 3.45
C VAL A 42 15.53 -11.12 4.96
N PRO A 43 16.71 -10.88 5.57
CA PRO A 43 16.91 -11.07 7.02
C PRO A 43 16.18 -10.02 7.85
N ASN A 44 16.01 -8.80 7.31
CA ASN A 44 15.40 -7.67 8.02
C ASN A 44 14.37 -6.99 7.11
N GLY A 45 13.32 -6.45 7.71
CA GLY A 45 12.31 -5.70 6.99
C GLY A 45 11.57 -6.53 5.94
N ARG A 46 11.11 -5.84 4.92
CA ARG A 46 10.42 -6.45 3.78
C ARG A 46 10.93 -5.85 2.48
N LEU A 47 11.29 -6.70 1.54
CA LEU A 47 11.71 -6.33 0.19
C LEU A 47 10.68 -6.85 -0.80
N LYS A 48 10.12 -5.95 -1.62
CA LYS A 48 9.21 -6.32 -2.69
C LYS A 48 9.55 -5.61 -3.99
N LEU A 49 9.37 -6.32 -5.08
CA LEU A 49 9.36 -5.77 -6.42
C LEU A 49 7.92 -5.63 -6.89
N ARG A 50 7.51 -4.41 -7.21
CA ARG A 50 6.23 -4.10 -7.80
C ARG A 50 6.35 -4.09 -9.31
N GLU A 51 5.52 -4.88 -9.96
CA GLU A 51 5.32 -4.91 -11.41
C GLU A 51 3.89 -4.44 -11.69
N GLY A 52 3.75 -3.25 -12.25
CA GLY A 52 2.46 -2.66 -12.61
C GLY A 52 2.49 -2.03 -14.00
N ASN A 53 1.33 -1.62 -14.47
CA ASN A 53 1.24 -0.80 -15.68
C ASN A 53 1.47 0.69 -15.39
N ILE A 54 1.42 1.12 -14.13
CA ILE A 54 1.68 2.49 -13.66
C ILE A 54 2.94 2.55 -12.80
N GLU A 55 3.03 1.70 -11.77
CA GLU A 55 4.14 1.71 -10.81
C GLU A 55 5.03 0.47 -10.97
N ASN A 56 6.33 0.71 -11.24
CA ASN A 56 7.37 -0.32 -11.31
C ASN A 56 8.51 0.06 -10.37
N ASN A 57 8.53 -0.55 -9.18
CA ASN A 57 9.41 -0.12 -8.10
C ASN A 57 9.96 -1.31 -7.31
N LEU A 58 11.24 -1.21 -6.93
CA LEU A 58 11.80 -2.01 -5.85
C LEU A 58 11.61 -1.23 -4.54
N ILE A 59 10.98 -1.84 -3.55
CA ILE A 59 10.61 -1.19 -2.30
C ILE A 59 11.12 -2.03 -1.12
N PHE A 60 11.97 -1.42 -0.30
CA PHE A 60 12.33 -1.94 1.02
C PHE A 60 11.63 -1.11 2.08
N TYR A 61 11.01 -1.76 3.08
CA TYR A 61 10.35 -1.07 4.16
C TYR A 61 10.36 -1.85 5.47
N GLU A 62 10.28 -1.09 6.56
CA GLU A 62 10.14 -1.59 7.92
C GLU A 62 8.90 -0.96 8.54
N ARG A 63 8.04 -1.78 9.11
CA ARG A 63 6.85 -1.34 9.83
C ARG A 63 6.40 -2.36 10.86
N THR A 64 5.68 -1.90 11.86
CA THR A 64 4.98 -2.75 12.84
C THR A 64 3.65 -3.26 12.27
N ASN A 65 3.18 -4.41 12.77
CA ASN A 65 1.84 -4.90 12.50
C ASN A 65 0.91 -4.34 13.57
N GLN A 66 0.01 -3.44 13.17
CA GLN A 66 -1.01 -2.84 14.04
C GLN A 66 -2.21 -2.41 13.20
N ALA A 67 -3.41 -2.39 13.79
CA ALA A 67 -4.64 -2.00 13.09
C ALA A 67 -4.78 -0.48 12.95
N SER A 68 -4.28 0.30 13.92
CA SER A 68 -4.28 1.76 13.87
C SER A 68 -3.30 2.30 12.80
N PRO A 69 -3.38 3.60 12.44
CA PRO A 69 -2.39 4.23 11.59
C PRO A 69 -0.97 3.98 12.08
N LYS A 70 -0.11 3.50 11.19
CA LYS A 70 1.25 3.05 11.49
C LYS A 70 2.27 3.74 10.61
N SER A 71 3.41 4.04 11.22
CA SER A 71 4.56 4.61 10.52
C SER A 71 5.28 3.53 9.73
N SER A 72 5.66 3.86 8.52
CA SER A 72 6.46 3.02 7.64
C SER A 72 7.63 3.83 7.10
N HIS A 73 8.84 3.37 7.40
CA HIS A 73 10.05 3.89 6.77
C HIS A 73 10.36 3.04 5.54
N PHE A 74 10.51 3.68 4.40
CA PHE A 74 10.73 2.95 3.16
C PHE A 74 11.79 3.61 2.27
N HIS A 75 12.42 2.76 1.47
CA HIS A 75 13.30 3.13 0.38
C HIS A 75 12.67 2.64 -0.92
N LEU A 76 12.60 3.49 -1.91
CA LEU A 76 11.97 3.20 -3.19
C LEU A 76 12.95 3.52 -4.33
N VAL A 77 13.09 2.56 -5.23
CA VAL A 77 13.86 2.69 -6.47
C VAL A 77 12.96 2.37 -7.64
N LYS A 78 12.84 3.30 -8.60
CA LYS A 78 12.15 3.02 -9.86
C LYS A 78 12.96 2.02 -10.68
N VAL A 79 12.27 1.06 -11.28
CA VAL A 79 12.88 -0.04 -12.02
C VAL A 79 12.40 0.00 -13.46
N GLU A 80 13.34 0.05 -14.41
CA GLU A 80 13.04 -0.01 -15.86
C GLU A 80 12.95 -1.48 -16.32
N ASP A 81 13.96 -2.28 -16.02
CA ASP A 81 13.96 -3.72 -16.32
C ASP A 81 13.47 -4.54 -15.12
N VAL A 82 12.16 -4.57 -14.96
CA VAL A 82 11.50 -5.29 -13.85
C VAL A 82 11.70 -6.79 -13.96
N LYS A 83 11.63 -7.35 -15.18
CA LYS A 83 11.76 -8.80 -15.40
C LYS A 83 13.18 -9.28 -15.09
N GLY A 84 14.18 -8.57 -15.58
CA GLY A 84 15.59 -8.89 -15.31
C GLY A 84 15.90 -8.80 -13.82
N LEU A 85 15.46 -7.74 -13.15
CA LEU A 85 15.66 -7.60 -11.69
C LEU A 85 14.96 -8.71 -10.91
N LYS A 86 13.73 -9.07 -11.28
CA LYS A 86 12.99 -10.17 -10.64
C LYS A 86 13.75 -11.49 -10.74
N GLU A 87 14.30 -11.80 -11.92
CA GLU A 87 15.07 -13.02 -12.11
C GLU A 87 16.31 -13.05 -11.23
N VAL A 88 17.06 -11.96 -11.15
CA VAL A 88 18.25 -11.84 -10.30
C VAL A 88 17.88 -12.04 -8.82
N LEU A 89 16.86 -11.35 -8.33
CA LEU A 89 16.44 -11.47 -6.93
C LEU A 89 15.89 -12.86 -6.62
N ALA A 90 15.10 -13.44 -7.51
CA ALA A 90 14.56 -14.79 -7.33
C ALA A 90 15.66 -15.83 -7.21
N LYS A 91 16.71 -15.75 -8.06
CA LYS A 91 17.85 -16.67 -8.04
C LYS A 91 18.78 -16.43 -6.85
N SER A 92 18.95 -15.18 -6.41
CA SER A 92 19.92 -14.84 -5.36
C SER A 92 19.39 -15.03 -3.94
N ILE A 93 18.16 -14.63 -3.67
CA ILE A 93 17.58 -14.63 -2.31
C ILE A 93 16.25 -15.39 -2.20
N GLY A 94 15.66 -15.77 -3.32
CA GLY A 94 14.41 -16.54 -3.37
C GLY A 94 13.15 -15.69 -3.17
N ILE A 95 12.06 -16.20 -3.74
CA ILE A 95 10.71 -15.60 -3.62
C ILE A 95 10.02 -16.17 -2.39
N LYS A 96 9.43 -15.29 -1.59
CA LYS A 96 8.61 -15.65 -0.43
C LYS A 96 7.13 -15.82 -0.81
N VAL A 97 6.57 -14.83 -1.49
CA VAL A 97 5.17 -14.82 -1.91
C VAL A 97 4.95 -13.74 -2.97
N ALA A 98 3.98 -13.94 -3.86
CA ALA A 98 3.54 -12.93 -4.81
C ALA A 98 2.09 -12.55 -4.54
N VAL A 99 1.80 -11.25 -4.58
CA VAL A 99 0.47 -10.67 -4.36
C VAL A 99 0.02 -10.00 -5.64
N LYS A 100 -1.07 -10.49 -6.23
CA LYS A 100 -1.73 -9.82 -7.36
C LYS A 100 -2.88 -8.96 -6.86
N LYS A 101 -3.05 -7.78 -7.44
CA LYS A 101 -4.16 -6.89 -7.14
C LYS A 101 -4.46 -5.93 -8.28
N LYS A 102 -5.69 -5.47 -8.31
CA LYS A 102 -6.10 -4.28 -9.07
C LYS A 102 -6.19 -3.13 -8.11
N ARG A 103 -5.48 -2.05 -8.39
CA ARG A 103 -5.34 -0.89 -7.51
C ARG A 103 -5.75 0.39 -8.24
N GLU A 104 -6.82 1.03 -7.77
CA GLU A 104 -7.12 2.40 -8.14
C GLU A 104 -6.28 3.35 -7.28
N ILE A 105 -5.63 4.33 -7.92
CA ILE A 105 -4.71 5.25 -7.25
C ILE A 105 -5.26 6.67 -7.32
N TYR A 106 -5.47 7.28 -6.16
CA TYR A 106 -5.94 8.65 -6.01
C TYR A 106 -5.02 9.45 -5.09
N TYR A 107 -5.01 10.77 -5.29
CA TYR A 107 -4.28 11.71 -4.43
C TYR A 107 -5.15 12.91 -4.05
N ILE A 108 -5.13 13.28 -2.77
CA ILE A 108 -5.51 14.61 -2.29
C ILE A 108 -4.28 15.17 -1.58
N ARG A 109 -3.62 16.16 -2.19
CA ARG A 109 -2.36 16.73 -1.71
C ARG A 109 -1.29 15.65 -1.45
N ASN A 110 -0.82 15.52 -0.21
CA ASN A 110 0.18 14.53 0.23
C ASN A 110 -0.40 13.18 0.64
N VAL A 111 -1.72 13.02 0.58
CA VAL A 111 -2.39 11.77 0.95
C VAL A 111 -2.73 10.97 -0.29
N LYS A 112 -2.27 9.73 -0.33
CA LYS A 112 -2.52 8.75 -1.37
C LYS A 112 -3.58 7.76 -0.89
N PHE A 113 -4.53 7.46 -1.76
CA PHE A 113 -5.60 6.50 -1.50
C PHE A 113 -5.51 5.37 -2.51
N HIS A 114 -5.62 4.14 -2.01
CA HIS A 114 -5.69 2.95 -2.83
C HIS A 114 -7.01 2.24 -2.58
N ILE A 115 -7.80 2.05 -3.63
CA ILE A 115 -8.92 1.12 -3.61
C ILE A 115 -8.43 -0.15 -4.27
N ASP A 116 -8.26 -1.21 -3.49
CA ASP A 116 -7.66 -2.47 -3.91
C ASP A 116 -8.70 -3.58 -4.03
N GLU A 117 -8.61 -4.35 -5.11
CA GLU A 117 -9.25 -5.63 -5.27
C GLU A 117 -8.15 -6.70 -5.31
N VAL A 118 -8.16 -7.59 -4.31
CA VAL A 118 -7.14 -8.65 -4.16
C VAL A 118 -7.82 -10.00 -4.32
N PRO A 119 -7.51 -10.76 -5.39
CA PRO A 119 -8.09 -12.08 -5.60
C PRO A 119 -7.94 -12.99 -4.38
N GLY A 120 -9.03 -13.59 -3.93
CA GLY A 120 -9.07 -14.45 -2.75
C GLY A 120 -9.10 -13.74 -1.40
N LEU A 121 -8.95 -12.43 -1.35
CA LEU A 121 -9.01 -11.64 -0.10
C LEU A 121 -10.18 -10.65 -0.07
N GLY A 122 -10.57 -10.08 -1.22
CA GLY A 122 -11.66 -9.11 -1.33
C GLY A 122 -11.18 -7.68 -1.60
N SER A 123 -12.00 -6.70 -1.21
CA SER A 123 -11.76 -5.28 -1.46
C SER A 123 -11.28 -4.56 -0.21
N PHE A 124 -10.37 -3.62 -0.40
CA PHE A 124 -9.72 -2.88 0.68
C PHE A 124 -9.55 -1.40 0.31
N ILE A 125 -9.47 -0.58 1.32
CA ILE A 125 -8.99 0.81 1.23
C ILE A 125 -7.68 0.93 1.99
N GLU A 126 -6.70 1.61 1.40
CA GLU A 126 -5.45 1.98 2.05
C GLU A 126 -5.28 3.50 1.96
N ILE A 127 -4.99 4.13 3.07
CA ILE A 127 -4.74 5.57 3.18
C ILE A 127 -3.29 5.74 3.58
N GLU A 128 -2.51 6.43 2.75
CA GLU A 128 -1.09 6.72 2.99
C GLU A 128 -0.87 8.23 3.04
N ALA A 129 -0.59 8.77 4.20
CA ALA A 129 -0.16 10.14 4.38
C ALA A 129 1.37 10.20 4.39
N GLY A 130 1.97 10.85 3.39
CA GLY A 130 3.43 10.87 3.20
C GLY A 130 4.04 12.24 3.39
N ASN A 131 5.30 12.29 3.82
CA ASN A 131 6.05 13.53 3.97
C ASN A 131 6.92 13.91 2.75
N VAL A 132 6.87 13.13 1.68
CA VAL A 132 7.65 13.41 0.44
C VAL A 132 7.20 14.72 -0.22
N LEU A 133 5.90 14.99 -0.20
CA LEU A 133 5.29 16.18 -0.84
C LEU A 133 4.92 17.29 0.16
N ALA A 134 5.12 17.04 1.45
CA ALA A 134 4.76 17.97 2.51
C ALA A 134 5.68 17.77 3.71
N ASP A 135 6.28 18.84 4.21
CA ASP A 135 7.11 18.81 5.41
C ASP A 135 6.20 18.79 6.65
N LEU A 136 5.61 17.61 6.93
CA LEU A 136 4.69 17.38 8.04
C LEU A 136 5.30 16.41 9.03
N SER A 137 5.01 16.63 10.33
CA SER A 137 5.38 15.70 11.39
C SER A 137 4.58 14.39 11.29
N GLU A 138 5.12 13.32 11.85
CA GLU A 138 4.44 12.02 11.95
C GLU A 138 3.04 12.14 12.58
N GLU A 139 2.91 12.98 13.62
CA GLU A 139 1.63 13.24 14.29
C GLU A 139 0.60 13.84 13.33
N LYS A 140 1.00 14.81 12.51
CA LYS A 140 0.14 15.41 11.49
C LYS A 140 -0.27 14.42 10.39
N LEU A 141 0.64 13.56 9.96
CA LEU A 141 0.32 12.48 9.01
C LEU A 141 -0.69 11.49 9.62
N LYS A 142 -0.55 11.19 10.91
CA LYS A 142 -1.49 10.32 11.63
C LYS A 142 -2.87 10.95 11.75
N GLU A 143 -2.96 12.24 12.08
CA GLU A 143 -4.21 13.00 12.09
C GLU A 143 -4.91 12.97 10.72
N GLN A 144 -4.15 13.06 9.61
CA GLN A 144 -4.72 12.94 8.26
C GLN A 144 -5.33 11.54 8.01
N CYS A 145 -4.65 10.48 8.40
CA CYS A 145 -5.20 9.12 8.29
C CYS A 145 -6.49 8.98 9.09
N ASP A 146 -6.51 9.44 10.35
CA ASP A 146 -7.69 9.37 11.21
C ASP A 146 -8.85 10.20 10.64
N PHE A 147 -8.59 11.38 10.08
CA PHE A 147 -9.58 12.20 9.41
C PHE A 147 -10.28 11.42 8.28
N TYR A 148 -9.51 10.80 7.37
CA TYR A 148 -10.10 10.07 6.24
C TYR A 148 -10.76 8.75 6.66
N LEU A 149 -10.28 8.08 7.71
CA LEU A 149 -11.01 6.94 8.28
C LEU A 149 -12.42 7.33 8.70
N ASN A 150 -12.56 8.48 9.36
CA ASN A 150 -13.87 9.02 9.77
C ASN A 150 -14.73 9.43 8.57
N GLU A 151 -14.16 10.14 7.59
CA GLU A 151 -14.87 10.53 6.37
C GLU A 151 -15.39 9.33 5.56
N PHE A 152 -14.59 8.25 5.50
CA PHE A 152 -14.98 7.01 4.81
C PHE A 152 -15.87 6.10 5.66
N LYS A 153 -16.20 6.52 6.89
CA LYS A 153 -17.03 5.74 7.84
C LYS A 153 -16.49 4.33 8.10
N ILE A 154 -15.16 4.21 8.13
CA ILE A 154 -14.48 2.95 8.42
C ILE A 154 -14.66 2.61 9.91
N ARG A 155 -15.14 1.41 10.17
CA ARG A 155 -15.30 0.92 11.54
C ARG A 155 -13.99 0.33 12.05
N GLN A 156 -13.79 0.35 13.36
CA GLN A 156 -12.63 -0.25 14.01
C GLN A 156 -12.45 -1.74 13.63
N ASP A 157 -13.55 -2.47 13.51
CA ASP A 157 -13.56 -3.90 13.15
C ASP A 157 -13.13 -4.17 11.70
N ASP A 158 -13.17 -3.16 10.83
CA ASP A 158 -12.74 -3.28 9.43
C ASP A 158 -11.25 -3.03 9.24
N LEU A 159 -10.55 -2.52 10.28
CA LEU A 159 -9.11 -2.25 10.22
C LEU A 159 -8.28 -3.54 10.10
N ILE A 160 -7.25 -3.50 9.27
CA ILE A 160 -6.37 -4.63 8.98
C ILE A 160 -4.97 -4.38 9.53
N GLU A 161 -4.48 -5.28 10.37
CA GLU A 161 -3.15 -5.20 10.98
C GLU A 161 -2.03 -5.62 10.04
N VAL A 162 -2.27 -6.65 9.25
CA VAL A 162 -1.26 -7.36 8.47
C VAL A 162 -1.28 -6.96 6.99
N SER A 163 -0.22 -7.28 6.26
CA SER A 163 -0.16 -7.05 4.82
C SER A 163 -0.96 -8.10 4.03
N TYR A 164 -1.24 -7.82 2.75
CA TYR A 164 -1.82 -8.84 1.86
C TYR A 164 -0.95 -10.07 1.74
N SER A 165 0.39 -9.90 1.74
CA SER A 165 1.33 -11.02 1.72
C SER A 165 1.18 -11.91 2.96
N ASP A 166 1.05 -11.32 4.14
CA ASP A 166 0.81 -12.07 5.38
C ASP A 166 -0.54 -12.80 5.34
N MET A 167 -1.59 -12.14 4.84
CA MET A 167 -2.94 -12.74 4.72
C MET A 167 -2.93 -13.94 3.77
N LEU A 168 -2.22 -13.86 2.65
CA LEU A 168 -2.09 -14.97 1.70
C LEU A 168 -1.28 -16.13 2.30
N LEU A 169 -0.19 -15.84 3.01
CA LEU A 169 0.60 -16.85 3.71
C LEU A 169 -0.20 -17.57 4.81
N MET A 170 -1.03 -16.85 5.55
CA MET A 170 -1.94 -17.42 6.55
C MET A 170 -2.98 -18.36 5.94
N LYS A 171 -3.49 -18.04 4.74
CA LYS A 171 -4.44 -18.91 4.03
C LYS A 171 -3.82 -20.18 3.47
N ALA A 172 -2.52 -20.17 3.16
CA ALA A 172 -1.78 -21.31 2.63
C ALA A 172 -1.43 -22.37 3.72
N THR A 173 -1.55 -22.01 4.98
CA THR A 173 -1.39 -22.94 6.14
C THR A 173 -2.74 -23.41 6.63
#